data_b17215a581962b0a41e531eb61e42987
#
_entry.id   b17215a581962b0a41e531eb61e42987
#
_cell.length_a   1.000
_cell.length_b   1.000
_cell.length_c   1.000
_cell.angle_alpha   90.00
_cell.angle_beta   90.00
_cell.angle_gamma   90.00
#
_symmetry.space_group_name_H-M   'P 1'
#
loop_
_entity.id
_entity.type
_entity.pdbx_description
1 polymer ?
#
loop_
_entity_poly.entity_id
_entity_poly.type
_entity_poly.pdbx_seq_one_letter_code
_entity_poly.pdbx_strand_id
1 'polypeptide(L)'
;MKNNFIIIILLIFLANSCVGTSSQGVFGTGVSVAFDPRSVGTQIDDNIMEKNLIARLLVKDKKYLLSINTKVLDGRIFITGKVDNPEEKLQITKAAWETKGVRSVKNDIIIKNEFNFQQSAKDLLITS
;
A
#
# COMPACT_ATOMS: atom_id res chain seq x y z
N MET A 1 41.55 17.68 -29.88
CA MET A 1 40.44 17.22 -30.71
C MET A 1 39.89 15.87 -30.28
N LYS A 2 40.68 14.88 -29.91
CA LYS A 2 40.19 13.58 -29.44
C LYS A 2 39.38 13.65 -28.17
N ASN A 3 39.78 14.49 -27.20
CA ASN A 3 39.09 14.61 -25.91
C ASN A 3 37.73 15.30 -26.01
N ASN A 4 37.60 16.27 -26.93
CA ASN A 4 36.32 16.95 -27.13
C ASN A 4 35.28 16.06 -27.81
N PHE A 5 35.74 15.14 -28.67
CA PHE A 5 34.87 14.19 -29.33
C PHE A 5 34.27 13.16 -28.36
N ILE A 6 35.09 12.73 -27.39
CA ILE A 6 34.64 11.82 -26.31
C ILE A 6 33.62 12.52 -25.40
N ILE A 7 33.84 13.79 -25.07
CA ILE A 7 32.93 14.59 -24.25
C ILE A 7 31.58 14.79 -24.95
N ILE A 8 31.59 15.02 -26.27
CA ILE A 8 30.36 15.17 -27.06
C ILE A 8 29.58 13.86 -27.12
N ILE A 9 30.24 12.71 -27.28
CA ILE A 9 29.60 11.40 -27.26
C ILE A 9 29.01 11.09 -25.88
N LEU A 10 29.72 11.43 -24.81
CA LEU A 10 29.24 11.25 -23.42
C LEU A 10 28.02 12.11 -23.15
N LEU A 11 27.99 13.36 -23.64
CA LEU A 11 26.86 14.28 -23.51
C LEU A 11 25.62 13.78 -24.27
N ILE A 12 25.80 13.19 -25.44
CA ILE A 12 24.73 12.59 -26.26
C ILE A 12 24.15 11.35 -25.55
N PHE A 13 24.99 10.55 -24.91
CA PHE A 13 24.55 9.39 -24.13
C PHE A 13 23.73 9.77 -22.88
N LEU A 14 24.10 10.87 -22.20
CA LEU A 14 23.37 11.40 -21.06
C LEU A 14 22.01 11.99 -21.44
N ALA A 15 21.91 12.59 -22.63
CA ALA A 15 20.65 13.15 -23.11
C ALA A 15 19.59 12.08 -23.46
N ASN A 16 20.01 10.89 -23.87
CA ASN A 16 19.10 9.81 -24.22
C ASN A 16 18.53 9.05 -23.02
N SER A 17 19.18 9.13 -21.85
CA SER A 17 18.69 8.44 -20.65
C SER A 17 17.49 9.12 -19.99
N CYS A 18 17.25 10.41 -20.27
CA CYS A 18 16.11 11.15 -19.73
C CYS A 18 14.80 10.95 -20.50
N VAL A 19 14.84 10.55 -21.78
CA VAL A 19 13.66 10.46 -22.63
C VAL A 19 12.89 9.16 -22.40
N GLY A 20 13.58 8.08 -22.02
CA GLY A 20 12.96 6.76 -21.84
C GLY A 20 12.11 6.62 -20.59
N THR A 21 12.44 7.35 -19.52
CA THR A 21 11.73 7.24 -18.24
C THR A 21 10.49 8.12 -18.15
N SER A 22 10.47 9.25 -18.84
CA SER A 22 9.33 10.15 -18.81
C SER A 22 8.14 9.66 -19.62
N SER A 23 8.37 8.96 -20.73
CA SER A 23 7.30 8.46 -21.59
C SER A 23 6.58 7.24 -21.00
N GLN A 24 7.29 6.34 -20.35
CA GLN A 24 6.67 5.17 -19.72
C GLN A 24 5.88 5.54 -18.46
N GLY A 25 6.35 6.49 -17.67
CA GLY A 25 5.64 6.95 -16.49
C GLY A 25 4.33 7.68 -16.81
N VAL A 26 4.33 8.50 -17.86
CA VAL A 26 3.14 9.24 -18.29
C VAL A 26 2.10 8.32 -18.93
N PHE A 27 2.51 7.40 -19.80
CA PHE A 27 1.59 6.46 -20.43
C PHE A 27 1.05 5.41 -19.45
N GLY A 28 1.88 4.86 -18.57
CA GLY A 28 1.45 3.90 -17.55
C GLY A 28 0.45 4.50 -16.57
N THR A 29 0.71 5.70 -16.07
CA THR A 29 -0.17 6.41 -15.14
C THR A 29 -1.46 6.87 -15.82
N GLY A 30 -1.39 7.41 -17.03
CA GLY A 30 -2.56 7.87 -17.79
C GLY A 30 -3.51 6.72 -18.15
N VAL A 31 -2.99 5.58 -18.58
CA VAL A 31 -3.80 4.39 -18.92
C VAL A 31 -4.44 3.80 -17.67
N SER A 32 -3.72 3.72 -16.56
CA SER A 32 -4.23 3.25 -15.27
C SER A 32 -5.39 4.11 -14.76
N VAL A 33 -5.28 5.42 -14.83
CA VAL A 33 -6.33 6.38 -14.44
C VAL A 33 -7.55 6.28 -15.36
N ALA A 34 -7.35 6.09 -16.67
CA ALA A 34 -8.44 6.00 -17.64
C ALA A 34 -9.32 4.75 -17.45
N PHE A 35 -8.78 3.64 -16.94
CA PHE A 35 -9.52 2.41 -16.69
C PHE A 35 -10.11 2.30 -15.27
N ASP A 36 -9.72 3.19 -14.36
CA ASP A 36 -10.28 3.21 -13.02
C ASP A 36 -11.61 3.98 -13.03
N PRO A 37 -12.73 3.38 -12.57
CA PRO A 37 -14.03 4.03 -12.56
C PRO A 37 -14.14 5.22 -11.59
N ARG A 38 -13.16 5.38 -10.68
CA ARG A 38 -13.13 6.50 -9.75
C ARG A 38 -12.63 7.77 -10.45
N SER A 39 -13.12 8.93 -10.02
CA SER A 39 -12.59 10.20 -10.49
C SER A 39 -11.12 10.39 -10.09
N VAL A 40 -10.37 11.21 -10.83
CA VAL A 40 -8.98 11.52 -10.52
C VAL A 40 -8.87 12.14 -9.12
N GLY A 41 -9.79 13.03 -8.74
CA GLY A 41 -9.83 13.64 -7.41
C GLY A 41 -10.02 12.60 -6.31
N THR A 42 -10.94 11.66 -6.50
CA THR A 42 -11.17 10.56 -5.54
C THR A 42 -9.93 9.67 -5.38
N GLN A 43 -9.24 9.36 -6.47
CA GLN A 43 -8.01 8.58 -6.42
C GLN A 43 -6.90 9.29 -5.64
N ILE A 44 -6.76 10.60 -5.79
CA ILE A 44 -5.79 11.41 -5.05
C ILE A 44 -6.15 11.41 -3.57
N ASP A 45 -7.41 11.65 -3.23
CA ASP A 45 -7.90 11.65 -1.85
C ASP A 45 -7.70 10.28 -1.18
N ASP A 46 -8.00 9.20 -1.88
CA ASP A 46 -7.79 7.84 -1.40
C ASP A 46 -6.31 7.53 -1.13
N ASN A 47 -5.42 7.99 -2.02
CA ASN A 47 -3.98 7.84 -1.84
C ASN A 47 -3.45 8.62 -0.62
N ILE A 48 -3.93 9.84 -0.42
CA ILE A 48 -3.56 10.66 0.74
C ILE A 48 -4.05 9.98 2.02
N MET A 49 -5.28 9.49 2.02
CA MET A 49 -5.86 8.78 3.15
C MET A 49 -5.09 7.51 3.50
N GLU A 50 -4.73 6.70 2.49
CA GLU A 50 -3.93 5.50 2.65
C GLU A 50 -2.56 5.79 3.27
N LYS A 51 -1.85 6.80 2.75
CA LYS A 51 -0.54 7.22 3.28
C LYS A 51 -0.64 7.77 4.71
N ASN A 52 -1.67 8.52 5.02
CA ASN A 52 -1.91 9.04 6.37
C ASN A 52 -2.15 7.90 7.37
N LEU A 53 -2.92 6.90 6.98
CA LEU A 53 -3.16 5.73 7.82
C LEU A 53 -1.87 4.93 8.04
N ILE A 54 -1.10 4.67 6.97
CA ILE A 54 0.19 3.98 7.07
C ILE A 54 1.15 4.73 8.00
N ALA A 55 1.22 6.06 7.88
CA ALA A 55 2.06 6.88 8.76
C ALA A 55 1.63 6.78 10.24
N ARG A 56 0.33 6.77 10.51
CA ARG A 56 -0.21 6.60 11.88
C ARG A 56 0.13 5.22 12.46
N LEU A 57 0.02 4.17 11.65
CA LEU A 57 0.39 2.82 12.06
C LEU A 57 1.89 2.68 12.30
N LEU A 58 2.71 3.30 11.46
CA LEU A 58 4.17 3.31 11.60
C LEU A 58 4.63 4.00 12.91
N VAL A 59 3.97 5.08 13.30
CA VAL A 59 4.24 5.77 14.57
C VAL A 59 3.90 4.88 15.77
N LYS A 60 2.85 4.07 15.66
CA LYS A 60 2.47 3.15 16.73
C LYS A 60 3.47 2.00 16.89
N ASP A 61 3.82 1.34 15.78
CA ASP A 61 4.82 0.27 15.75
C ASP A 61 5.32 0.06 14.32
N LYS A 62 6.64 0.04 14.15
CA LYS A 62 7.29 -0.17 12.85
C LYS A 62 6.96 -1.52 12.22
N LYS A 63 6.64 -2.54 13.03
CA LYS A 63 6.27 -3.88 12.53
C LYS A 63 5.03 -3.85 11.64
N TYR A 64 4.12 -2.90 11.85
CA TYR A 64 2.90 -2.79 11.06
C TYR A 64 3.15 -2.47 9.59
N LEU A 65 4.28 -1.84 9.27
CA LEU A 65 4.66 -1.59 7.88
C LEU A 65 4.81 -2.89 7.06
N LEU A 66 5.25 -3.98 7.69
CA LEU A 66 5.46 -5.28 7.05
C LEU A 66 4.31 -6.26 7.26
N SER A 67 3.61 -6.15 8.39
CA SER A 67 2.58 -7.11 8.78
C SER A 67 1.16 -6.68 8.41
N ILE A 68 0.93 -5.40 8.16
CA ILE A 68 -0.38 -4.83 7.86
C ILE A 68 -0.36 -4.23 6.46
N ASN A 69 -1.37 -4.58 5.68
CA ASN A 69 -1.60 -4.01 4.36
C ASN A 69 -2.89 -3.21 4.38
N THR A 70 -2.84 -2.00 3.85
CA THR A 70 -3.98 -1.09 3.78
C THR A 70 -4.28 -0.73 2.33
N LYS A 71 -5.56 -0.62 2.00
CA LYS A 71 -6.04 -0.15 0.71
C LYS A 71 -7.23 0.77 0.92
N VAL A 72 -7.26 1.87 0.21
CA VAL A 72 -8.38 2.82 0.27
C VAL A 72 -9.03 2.94 -1.12
N LEU A 73 -10.34 2.77 -1.17
CA LEU A 73 -11.14 2.88 -2.38
C LEU A 73 -12.41 3.67 -2.07
N ASP A 74 -12.53 4.87 -2.63
CA ASP A 74 -13.66 5.78 -2.43
C ASP A 74 -13.96 6.02 -0.95
N GLY A 75 -12.93 6.34 -0.16
CA GLY A 75 -13.02 6.57 1.27
C GLY A 75 -13.27 5.33 2.12
N ARG A 76 -13.34 4.15 1.53
CA ARG A 76 -13.47 2.86 2.22
C ARG A 76 -12.10 2.27 2.45
N ILE A 77 -11.77 2.02 3.70
CA ILE A 77 -10.49 1.47 4.11
C ILE A 77 -10.61 -0.04 4.26
N PHE A 78 -9.75 -0.77 3.57
CA PHE A 78 -9.61 -2.22 3.67
C PHE A 78 -8.26 -2.52 4.32
N ILE A 79 -8.28 -3.29 5.40
CA ILE A 79 -7.10 -3.64 6.16
C ILE A 79 -6.97 -5.15 6.23
N THR A 80 -5.82 -5.66 5.83
CA THR A 80 -5.49 -7.09 5.89
C THR A 80 -4.13 -7.26 6.58
N GLY A 81 -3.86 -8.44 7.06
CA GLY A 81 -2.58 -8.76 7.69
C GLY A 81 -2.74 -9.67 8.89
N LYS A 82 -1.69 -9.72 9.71
CA LYS A 82 -1.64 -10.55 10.91
C LYS A 82 -1.11 -9.75 12.10
N VAL A 83 -1.75 -9.93 13.24
CA VAL A 83 -1.33 -9.33 14.53
C VAL A 83 -1.26 -10.42 15.60
N ASP A 84 -0.60 -10.11 16.70
CA ASP A 84 -0.36 -11.08 17.76
C ASP A 84 -1.54 -11.20 18.73
N ASN A 85 -2.30 -10.12 18.90
CA ASN A 85 -3.40 -10.08 19.89
C ASN A 85 -4.59 -9.24 19.39
N PRO A 86 -5.80 -9.43 20.00
CA PRO A 86 -7.00 -8.68 19.65
C PRO A 86 -6.89 -7.17 19.87
N GLU A 87 -6.10 -6.75 20.86
CA GLU A 87 -5.90 -5.33 21.18
C GLU A 87 -5.24 -4.58 20.03
N GLU A 88 -4.26 -5.19 19.39
CA GLU A 88 -3.61 -4.61 18.21
C GLU A 88 -4.61 -4.42 17.07
N LYS A 89 -5.45 -5.41 16.82
CA LYS A 89 -6.53 -5.32 15.81
C LYS A 89 -7.48 -4.16 16.11
N LEU A 90 -7.86 -3.99 17.37
CA LEU A 90 -8.72 -2.90 17.81
C LEU A 90 -8.05 -1.54 17.64
N GLN A 91 -6.77 -1.41 18.01
CA GLN A 91 -6.01 -0.16 17.85
C GLN A 91 -5.87 0.25 16.39
N ILE A 92 -5.64 -0.73 15.50
CA ILE A 92 -5.55 -0.49 14.05
C ILE A 92 -6.91 -0.05 13.50
N THR A 93 -7.98 -0.70 13.91
CA THR A 93 -9.35 -0.31 13.53
C THR A 93 -9.66 1.12 13.97
N LYS A 94 -9.31 1.47 15.20
CA LYS A 94 -9.49 2.82 15.73
C LYS A 94 -8.70 3.86 14.93
N ALA A 95 -7.43 3.58 14.62
CA ALA A 95 -6.60 4.46 13.80
C ALA A 95 -7.20 4.68 12.41
N ALA A 96 -7.82 3.65 11.82
CA ALA A 96 -8.50 3.76 10.54
C ALA A 96 -9.73 4.68 10.62
N TRP A 97 -10.56 4.53 11.65
CA TRP A 97 -11.72 5.40 11.85
C TRP A 97 -11.36 6.86 12.17
N GLU A 98 -10.21 7.09 12.76
CA GLU A 98 -9.67 8.44 13.02
C GLU A 98 -9.07 9.12 11.79
N THR A 99 -8.94 8.42 10.68
CA THR A 99 -8.40 8.96 9.43
C THR A 99 -9.43 9.90 8.79
N LYS A 100 -8.99 11.11 8.44
CA LYS A 100 -9.88 12.12 7.85
C LYS A 100 -10.45 11.66 6.51
N GLY A 101 -11.76 11.75 6.35
CA GLY A 101 -12.46 11.41 5.11
C GLY A 101 -12.92 9.96 5.03
N VAL A 102 -12.69 9.15 6.07
CA VAL A 102 -13.09 7.74 6.09
C VAL A 102 -14.63 7.61 6.02
N ARG A 103 -15.10 6.74 5.14
CA ARG A 103 -16.53 6.41 4.98
C ARG A 103 -16.88 5.07 5.60
N SER A 104 -15.98 4.10 5.49
CA SER A 104 -16.13 2.79 6.13
C SER A 104 -14.77 2.13 6.33
N VAL A 105 -14.71 1.21 7.28
CA VAL A 105 -13.51 0.41 7.57
C VAL A 105 -13.89 -1.06 7.55
N LYS A 106 -13.22 -1.83 6.70
CA LYS A 106 -13.29 -3.27 6.69
C LYS A 106 -11.97 -3.83 7.19
N ASN A 107 -11.98 -4.46 8.35
CA ASN A 107 -10.80 -5.01 8.99
C ASN A 107 -10.82 -6.53 8.94
N ASP A 108 -10.06 -7.09 8.01
CA ASP A 108 -9.87 -8.53 7.82
C ASP A 108 -8.51 -9.01 8.40
N ILE A 109 -8.00 -8.32 9.42
CA ILE A 109 -6.77 -8.73 10.13
C ILE A 109 -7.02 -10.04 10.88
N ILE A 110 -6.09 -10.95 10.73
CA ILE A 110 -6.09 -12.25 11.41
C ILE A 110 -5.23 -12.14 12.68
N ILE A 111 -5.75 -12.68 13.78
CA ILE A 111 -5.01 -12.79 15.04
C ILE A 111 -4.31 -14.15 15.03
N LYS A 112 -2.98 -14.16 15.16
CA LYS A 112 -2.15 -15.37 15.03
C LYS A 112 -2.57 -16.50 15.98
N ASN A 113 -2.91 -16.16 17.20
CA ASN A 113 -3.30 -17.14 18.22
C ASN A 113 -4.65 -17.80 17.90
N GLU A 114 -5.62 -17.04 17.39
CA GLU A 114 -6.92 -17.59 16.95
C GLU A 114 -6.77 -18.52 15.74
N PHE A 115 -5.90 -18.16 14.80
CA PHE A 115 -5.62 -19.00 13.63
C PHE A 115 -5.04 -20.35 14.05
N ASN A 116 -4.06 -20.36 14.96
CA ASN A 116 -3.46 -21.59 15.46
C ASN A 116 -4.48 -22.48 16.20
N PHE A 117 -5.39 -21.88 16.97
CA PHE A 117 -6.45 -22.59 17.66
C PHE A 117 -7.42 -23.26 16.69
N GLN A 118 -7.88 -22.55 15.67
CA GLN A 118 -8.78 -23.10 14.64
C GLN A 118 -8.12 -24.22 13.84
N GLN A 119 -6.83 -24.06 13.50
CA GLN A 119 -6.07 -25.08 12.80
C GLN A 119 -5.91 -26.33 13.65
N SER A 120 -5.54 -26.19 14.92
CA SER A 120 -5.43 -27.29 15.87
C SER A 120 -6.76 -28.02 16.09
N ALA A 121 -7.86 -27.31 16.17
CA ALA A 121 -9.20 -27.87 16.28
C ALA A 121 -9.58 -28.67 15.03
N LYS A 122 -9.26 -28.18 13.83
CA LYS A 122 -9.46 -28.92 12.57
C LYS A 122 -8.63 -30.19 12.51
N ASP A 123 -7.37 -30.13 12.91
CA ASP A 123 -6.46 -31.28 12.90
C ASP A 123 -6.94 -32.36 13.89
N LEU A 124 -7.47 -31.97 15.05
CA LEU A 124 -8.09 -32.90 15.99
C LEU A 124 -9.36 -33.58 15.45
N LEU A 125 -10.18 -32.85 14.70
CA LEU A 125 -11.38 -33.40 14.06
C LEU A 125 -11.08 -34.35 12.91
N ILE A 126 -9.96 -34.16 12.21
CA ILE A 126 -9.53 -35.02 11.10
C ILE A 126 -8.91 -36.31 11.62
N THR A 127 -8.27 -36.31 12.79
CA THR A 127 -7.65 -37.49 13.41
C THR A 127 -8.61 -38.35 14.21
N SER A 128 -9.78 -37.87 14.49
CA SER A 128 -10.86 -38.64 15.13
C SER A 128 -11.85 -39.19 14.13
#